data_8503eb5752844d02ac2f242a1307b9ee
#
_entry.id   8503eb5752844d02ac2f242a1307b9ee
#
_cell.length_a   1.000
_cell.length_b   1.000
_cell.length_c   1.000
_cell.angle_alpha   90.00
_cell.angle_beta   90.00
_cell.angle_gamma   90.00
#
_symmetry.space_group_name_H-M   'P 1'
#
loop_
_entity.id
_entity.type
_entity.pdbx_description
1 polymer ?
#
loop_
_entity_poly.entity_id
_entity_poly.type
_entity_poly.pdbx_seq_one_letter_code
_entity_poly.pdbx_strand_id
1 'polypeptide(L)'
;MKITDVRTTLLTGPCTNDPFLREARKLRSAAFIEILTDGGLIGLGETYAGYFCPETVPAIVDFFRPILIGQTVDDIPELWRRMYHCGNFWCRVGLGTIVLNGIEAALWDLKGKQLGLPVHALLGGAQFAKLPAYATGGPSNYPKERLAQKMDHYFSLGFRGLKVGAGSFTAGQGWYMPMEPKEAADFEADKVAFMRRHAGAEAWLMMDAHMGNNPVATWTLETATAVAKALEPFNLVFLEEPLHYTDPWGYAELCRATTTPIAGGECLTAAYEWRVFAQQDSFDIGQPDASFTGGLHEFMVVAKMMADRGRQVATHAWGAGGSLMQNVHAGFAAGNTRILEIAPDYAGLHSEVIDGGLVIKDGYVLPPDRPGLGIVLTEDTRRRYPFKPGSGEFNSVPGKILTD
;
A
#
# COMPACT_ATOMS: atom_id res chain seq x y z
N MET A 1 -31.04 1.61 8.79
CA MET A 1 -30.41 0.28 8.86
C MET A 1 -29.35 0.35 9.95
N LYS A 2 -29.45 -0.55 10.95
CA LYS A 2 -28.58 -0.54 12.13
C LYS A 2 -27.59 -1.69 12.07
N ILE A 3 -26.39 -1.46 12.59
CA ILE A 3 -25.36 -2.48 12.75
C ILE A 3 -25.79 -3.46 13.84
N THR A 4 -25.80 -4.75 13.51
CA THR A 4 -26.20 -5.84 14.43
C THR A 4 -25.03 -6.68 14.91
N ASP A 5 -23.95 -6.76 14.10
CA ASP A 5 -22.73 -7.50 14.46
C ASP A 5 -21.52 -6.99 13.68
N VAL A 6 -20.32 -7.25 14.21
CA VAL A 6 -19.04 -7.00 13.54
C VAL A 6 -18.19 -8.25 13.69
N ARG A 7 -17.70 -8.80 12.58
CA ARG A 7 -16.96 -10.08 12.54
C ARG A 7 -15.63 -9.92 11.82
N THR A 8 -14.69 -10.78 12.17
CA THR A 8 -13.42 -10.91 11.48
C THR A 8 -13.35 -12.25 10.77
N THR A 9 -12.96 -12.25 9.51
CA THR A 9 -12.66 -13.45 8.73
C THR A 9 -11.18 -13.42 8.34
N LEU A 10 -10.42 -14.40 8.82
CA LEU A 10 -9.02 -14.61 8.47
C LEU A 10 -8.93 -15.65 7.38
N LEU A 11 -8.15 -15.35 6.34
CA LEU A 11 -7.91 -16.25 5.21
C LEU A 11 -6.42 -16.33 4.89
N THR A 12 -5.99 -17.44 4.28
CA THR A 12 -4.63 -17.60 3.76
C THR A 12 -4.69 -18.24 2.39
N GLY A 13 -4.15 -17.54 1.39
CA GLY A 13 -4.21 -18.04 0.01
C GLY A 13 -3.09 -17.50 -0.88
N PRO A 14 -2.99 -18.04 -2.09
CA PRO A 14 -2.12 -17.48 -3.11
C PRO A 14 -2.45 -16.01 -3.38
N CYS A 15 -1.43 -15.20 -3.62
CA CYS A 15 -1.59 -13.77 -3.84
C CYS A 15 -1.17 -13.30 -5.23
N THR A 16 -0.31 -14.06 -5.91
CA THR A 16 0.23 -13.67 -7.21
C THR A 16 0.77 -14.88 -7.99
N ASN A 17 0.77 -14.79 -9.31
CA ASN A 17 1.48 -15.70 -10.20
C ASN A 17 2.84 -15.13 -10.65
N ASP A 18 3.26 -13.98 -10.14
CA ASP A 18 4.50 -13.32 -10.55
C ASP A 18 5.71 -14.27 -10.42
N PRO A 19 6.38 -14.64 -11.54
CA PRO A 19 7.51 -15.56 -11.52
C PRO A 19 8.80 -14.94 -10.95
N PHE A 20 8.79 -13.64 -10.65
CA PHE A 20 9.94 -12.91 -10.12
C PHE A 20 9.89 -12.73 -8.60
N LEU A 21 8.76 -13.00 -7.97
CA LEU A 21 8.67 -13.09 -6.51
C LEU A 21 9.13 -14.46 -6.02
N ARG A 22 9.76 -14.48 -4.83
CA ARG A 22 10.16 -15.73 -4.18
C ARG A 22 8.92 -16.54 -3.80
N GLU A 23 9.01 -17.88 -3.88
CA GLU A 23 7.89 -18.78 -3.55
C GLU A 23 7.33 -18.54 -2.13
N ALA A 24 8.21 -18.27 -1.17
CA ALA A 24 7.78 -17.94 0.21
C ALA A 24 6.89 -16.71 0.29
N ARG A 25 6.91 -15.83 -0.72
CA ARG A 25 6.11 -14.60 -0.77
C ARG A 25 4.82 -14.72 -1.58
N LYS A 26 4.53 -15.88 -2.12
CA LYS A 26 3.32 -16.12 -2.95
C LYS A 26 2.10 -16.57 -2.15
N LEU A 27 2.28 -16.91 -0.89
CA LEU A 27 1.19 -17.27 0.03
C LEU A 27 1.07 -16.20 1.11
N ARG A 28 -0.10 -15.59 1.26
CA ARG A 28 -0.35 -14.51 2.22
C ARG A 28 -1.60 -14.72 3.02
N SER A 29 -1.59 -14.19 4.25
CA SER A 29 -2.79 -14.04 5.06
C SER A 29 -3.43 -12.68 4.81
N ALA A 30 -4.76 -12.63 4.91
CA ALA A 30 -5.57 -11.42 4.86
C ALA A 30 -6.61 -11.47 5.98
N ALA A 31 -6.96 -10.31 6.54
CA ALA A 31 -7.99 -10.18 7.55
C ALA A 31 -9.10 -9.25 7.05
N PHE A 32 -10.27 -9.81 6.85
CA PHE A 32 -11.47 -9.09 6.45
C PHE A 32 -12.35 -8.81 7.64
N ILE A 33 -12.95 -7.63 7.67
CA ILE A 33 -13.90 -7.19 8.68
C ILE A 33 -15.26 -7.04 8.02
N GLU A 34 -16.27 -7.66 8.61
CA GLU A 34 -17.64 -7.69 8.12
C GLU A 34 -18.55 -6.98 9.11
N ILE A 35 -19.27 -5.96 8.63
CA ILE A 35 -20.28 -5.25 9.41
C ILE A 35 -21.67 -5.70 8.94
N LEU A 36 -22.37 -6.41 9.80
CA LEU A 36 -23.69 -6.96 9.54
C LEU A 36 -24.77 -5.98 10.00
N THR A 37 -25.90 -5.99 9.32
CA THR A 37 -27.01 -5.07 9.60
C THR A 37 -28.36 -5.79 9.70
N ASP A 38 -29.33 -5.14 10.36
CA ASP A 38 -30.72 -5.57 10.44
C ASP A 38 -31.45 -5.57 9.08
N GLY A 39 -30.91 -4.86 8.09
CA GLY A 39 -31.41 -4.84 6.70
C GLY A 39 -30.78 -5.90 5.79
N GLY A 40 -29.90 -6.76 6.29
CA GLY A 40 -29.27 -7.84 5.54
C GLY A 40 -28.08 -7.44 4.67
N LEU A 41 -27.77 -6.13 4.51
CA LEU A 41 -26.54 -5.71 3.86
C LEU A 41 -25.32 -5.96 4.76
N ILE A 42 -24.21 -6.33 4.13
CA ILE A 42 -22.93 -6.57 4.80
C ILE A 42 -21.89 -5.62 4.19
N GLY A 43 -21.29 -4.80 5.06
CA GLY A 43 -20.10 -4.02 4.71
C GLY A 43 -18.85 -4.88 4.87
N LEU A 44 -17.93 -4.78 3.92
CA LEU A 44 -16.67 -5.54 3.90
C LEU A 44 -15.48 -4.60 3.80
N GLY A 45 -14.49 -4.76 4.67
CA GLY A 45 -13.21 -4.04 4.63
C GLY A 45 -12.06 -4.99 4.89
N GLU A 46 -10.87 -4.62 4.45
CA GLU A 46 -9.64 -5.33 4.76
C GLU A 46 -8.74 -4.48 5.64
N THR A 47 -8.06 -5.08 6.60
CA THR A 47 -6.99 -4.45 7.37
C THR A 47 -5.64 -5.02 6.99
N TYR A 48 -4.67 -4.15 6.77
CA TYR A 48 -3.29 -4.56 6.50
C TYR A 48 -2.65 -5.35 7.66
N ALA A 49 -3.23 -5.27 8.88
CA ALA A 49 -2.80 -6.10 10.01
C ALA A 49 -2.90 -7.61 9.71
N GLY A 50 -3.78 -8.02 8.80
CA GLY A 50 -3.88 -9.41 8.33
C GLY A 50 -2.62 -9.93 7.66
N TYR A 51 -1.81 -9.04 7.16
CA TYR A 51 -0.54 -9.35 6.53
C TYR A 51 0.60 -9.62 7.54
N PHE A 52 0.59 -8.93 8.67
CA PHE A 52 1.64 -9.01 9.70
C PHE A 52 1.30 -9.96 10.85
N CYS A 53 0.13 -9.77 11.46
CA CYS A 53 -0.29 -10.46 12.68
C CYS A 53 -1.79 -10.72 12.70
N PRO A 54 -2.30 -11.53 11.76
CA PRO A 54 -3.73 -11.76 11.57
C PRO A 54 -4.44 -12.25 12.84
N GLU A 55 -3.76 -13.04 13.68
CA GLU A 55 -4.32 -13.63 14.90
C GLU A 55 -4.73 -12.58 15.94
N THR A 56 -4.20 -11.37 15.87
CA THR A 56 -4.52 -10.28 16.82
C THR A 56 -5.76 -9.49 16.39
N VAL A 57 -6.10 -9.52 15.09
CA VAL A 57 -7.19 -8.72 14.51
C VAL A 57 -8.55 -8.98 15.17
N PRO A 58 -9.00 -10.24 15.39
CA PRO A 58 -10.30 -10.51 16.00
C PRO A 58 -10.44 -9.87 17.38
N ALA A 59 -9.41 -9.94 18.22
CA ALA A 59 -9.46 -9.36 19.58
C ALA A 59 -9.61 -7.84 19.58
N ILE A 60 -8.93 -7.16 18.62
CA ILE A 60 -9.03 -5.70 18.49
C ILE A 60 -10.40 -5.30 17.92
N VAL A 61 -10.92 -6.05 16.95
CA VAL A 61 -12.28 -5.83 16.42
C VAL A 61 -13.33 -6.02 17.50
N ASP A 62 -13.23 -7.08 18.31
CA ASP A 62 -14.13 -7.35 19.43
C ASP A 62 -14.09 -6.23 20.49
N PHE A 63 -12.95 -5.61 20.71
CA PHE A 63 -12.84 -4.45 21.59
C PHE A 63 -13.66 -3.26 21.07
N PHE A 64 -13.65 -2.99 19.77
CA PHE A 64 -14.39 -1.86 19.18
C PHE A 64 -15.86 -2.17 18.88
N ARG A 65 -16.23 -3.44 18.74
CA ARG A 65 -17.60 -3.88 18.39
C ARG A 65 -18.71 -3.23 19.21
N PRO A 66 -18.62 -3.09 20.56
CA PRO A 66 -19.68 -2.47 21.36
C PRO A 66 -19.97 -1.01 20.99
N ILE A 67 -19.01 -0.29 20.41
CA ILE A 67 -19.20 1.10 19.99
C ILE A 67 -20.08 1.17 18.73
N LEU A 68 -20.06 0.12 17.90
CA LEU A 68 -20.71 0.07 16.60
C LEU A 68 -22.12 -0.52 16.65
N ILE A 69 -22.38 -1.45 17.57
CA ILE A 69 -23.69 -2.11 17.66
C ILE A 69 -24.80 -1.09 17.89
N GLY A 70 -25.87 -1.20 17.07
CA GLY A 70 -27.02 -0.30 17.09
C GLY A 70 -26.82 1.05 16.39
N GLN A 71 -25.59 1.36 15.95
CA GLN A 71 -25.29 2.57 15.16
C GLN A 71 -25.72 2.42 13.69
N THR A 72 -25.76 3.55 12.98
CA THR A 72 -25.93 3.63 11.52
C THR A 72 -24.66 4.14 10.88
N VAL A 73 -24.54 4.05 9.55
CA VAL A 73 -23.39 4.58 8.79
C VAL A 73 -23.59 6.03 8.31
N ASP A 74 -24.40 6.81 9.01
CA ASP A 74 -24.70 8.18 8.62
C ASP A 74 -23.46 9.09 8.78
N ASP A 75 -22.73 8.93 9.91
CA ASP A 75 -21.52 9.70 10.23
C ASP A 75 -20.35 8.76 10.55
N ILE A 76 -19.65 8.29 9.50
CA ILE A 76 -18.51 7.39 9.63
C ILE A 76 -17.32 8.07 10.33
N PRO A 77 -16.95 9.32 10.02
CA PRO A 77 -15.88 10.03 10.75
C PRO A 77 -16.13 10.10 12.26
N GLU A 78 -17.37 10.29 12.70
CA GLU A 78 -17.69 10.31 14.14
C GLU A 78 -17.56 8.91 14.77
N LEU A 79 -17.98 7.84 14.07
CA LEU A 79 -17.77 6.48 14.55
C LEU A 79 -16.28 6.15 14.66
N TRP A 80 -15.49 6.53 13.66
CA TRP A 80 -14.03 6.40 13.69
C TRP A 80 -13.43 7.15 14.87
N ARG A 81 -13.80 8.43 15.06
CA ARG A 81 -13.33 9.27 16.17
C ARG A 81 -13.63 8.65 17.53
N ARG A 82 -14.82 8.07 17.72
CA ARG A 82 -15.21 7.39 18.97
C ARG A 82 -14.36 6.16 19.24
N MET A 83 -14.11 5.33 18.22
CA MET A 83 -13.26 4.15 18.35
C MET A 83 -11.81 4.57 18.65
N TYR A 84 -11.28 5.52 17.90
CA TYR A 84 -9.91 6.05 18.08
C TYR A 84 -9.73 6.66 19.47
N HIS A 85 -10.72 7.42 19.95
CA HIS A 85 -10.67 8.01 21.28
C HIS A 85 -10.75 6.95 22.40
N CYS A 86 -11.56 5.93 22.22
CA CYS A 86 -11.66 4.82 23.17
C CYS A 86 -10.35 4.02 23.27
N GLY A 87 -9.65 3.85 22.15
CA GLY A 87 -8.36 3.17 22.08
C GLY A 87 -7.14 4.06 22.34
N ASN A 88 -7.32 5.32 22.72
CA ASN A 88 -6.28 6.36 22.69
C ASN A 88 -4.95 6.02 23.40
N PHE A 89 -4.95 5.17 24.41
CA PHE A 89 -3.72 4.78 25.11
C PHE A 89 -2.88 3.76 24.32
N TRP A 90 -3.48 2.93 23.47
CA TRP A 90 -2.79 1.80 22.83
C TRP A 90 -3.04 1.71 21.32
N CYS A 91 -4.04 2.43 20.79
CA CYS A 91 -4.46 2.39 19.39
C CYS A 91 -4.16 3.72 18.66
N ARG A 92 -3.31 4.56 19.22
CA ARG A 92 -3.01 5.88 18.65
C ARG A 92 -2.18 5.78 17.38
N VAL A 93 -1.29 4.79 17.31
CA VAL A 93 -0.44 4.43 16.17
C VAL A 93 -0.28 2.93 16.12
N GLY A 94 0.18 2.42 15.00
CA GLY A 94 0.53 1.02 14.81
C GLY A 94 -0.69 0.11 14.76
N LEU A 95 -0.56 -1.09 15.29
CA LEU A 95 -1.49 -2.19 15.07
C LEU A 95 -2.96 -1.85 15.33
N GLY A 96 -3.25 -1.16 16.42
CA GLY A 96 -4.65 -0.81 16.76
C GLY A 96 -5.28 0.10 15.71
N THR A 97 -4.53 1.11 15.23
CA THR A 97 -4.99 2.03 14.18
C THR A 97 -5.13 1.29 12.85
N ILE A 98 -4.20 0.39 12.53
CA ILE A 98 -4.27 -0.42 11.30
C ILE A 98 -5.52 -1.31 11.29
N VAL A 99 -5.91 -1.90 12.41
CA VAL A 99 -7.17 -2.68 12.50
C VAL A 99 -8.40 -1.77 12.41
N LEU A 100 -8.36 -0.60 13.03
CA LEU A 100 -9.43 0.40 12.96
C LEU A 100 -9.71 0.81 11.49
N ASN A 101 -8.67 0.86 10.63
CA ASN A 101 -8.83 1.12 9.20
C ASN A 101 -9.74 0.12 8.50
N GLY A 102 -9.57 -1.16 8.78
CA GLY A 102 -10.41 -2.20 8.20
C GLY A 102 -11.87 -2.10 8.63
N ILE A 103 -12.12 -1.68 9.89
CA ILE A 103 -13.47 -1.39 10.37
C ILE A 103 -14.05 -0.20 9.60
N GLU A 104 -13.29 0.87 9.48
CA GLU A 104 -13.72 2.09 8.77
C GLU A 104 -14.00 1.82 7.28
N ALA A 105 -13.16 1.04 6.64
CA ALA A 105 -13.36 0.61 5.25
C ALA A 105 -14.66 -0.18 5.08
N ALA A 106 -14.98 -1.08 6.03
CA ALA A 106 -16.25 -1.82 6.02
C ALA A 106 -17.47 -0.91 6.23
N LEU A 107 -17.34 0.16 7.01
CA LEU A 107 -18.40 1.17 7.16
C LEU A 107 -18.63 1.95 5.85
N TRP A 108 -17.57 2.34 5.16
CA TRP A 108 -17.67 3.02 3.86
C TRP A 108 -18.25 2.09 2.78
N ASP A 109 -17.83 0.83 2.75
CA ASP A 109 -18.39 -0.18 1.85
C ASP A 109 -19.89 -0.37 2.08
N LEU A 110 -20.31 -0.50 3.35
CA LEU A 110 -21.71 -0.60 3.73
C LEU A 110 -22.52 0.62 3.28
N LYS A 111 -21.99 1.83 3.50
CA LYS A 111 -22.64 3.07 3.08
C LYS A 111 -22.78 3.15 1.57
N GLY A 112 -21.73 2.77 0.84
CA GLY A 112 -21.75 2.72 -0.63
C GLY A 112 -22.80 1.74 -1.16
N LYS A 113 -22.85 0.53 -0.60
CA LYS A 113 -23.88 -0.48 -0.94
C LYS A 113 -25.30 0.01 -0.62
N GLN A 114 -25.50 0.69 0.51
CA GLN A 114 -26.79 1.24 0.92
C GLN A 114 -27.27 2.32 -0.07
N LEU A 115 -26.36 3.12 -0.62
CA LEU A 115 -26.68 4.23 -1.52
C LEU A 115 -26.59 3.85 -3.00
N GLY A 116 -26.08 2.65 -3.33
CA GLY A 116 -25.81 2.22 -4.70
C GLY A 116 -24.66 3.00 -5.36
N LEU A 117 -23.69 3.51 -4.57
CA LEU A 117 -22.59 4.35 -5.03
C LEU A 117 -21.22 3.71 -4.71
N PRO A 118 -20.22 3.88 -5.59
CA PRO A 118 -18.84 3.50 -5.27
C PRO A 118 -18.27 4.42 -4.19
N VAL A 119 -17.33 3.91 -3.38
CA VAL A 119 -16.78 4.64 -2.22
C VAL A 119 -16.12 5.96 -2.63
N HIS A 120 -15.37 6.01 -3.73
CA HIS A 120 -14.78 7.29 -4.17
C HIS A 120 -15.82 8.40 -4.37
N ALA A 121 -17.06 8.05 -4.80
CA ALA A 121 -18.12 9.03 -4.95
C ALA A 121 -18.57 9.63 -3.61
N LEU A 122 -18.49 8.85 -2.53
CA LEU A 122 -18.80 9.30 -1.17
C LEU A 122 -17.67 10.14 -0.55
N LEU A 123 -16.44 10.00 -1.06
CA LEU A 123 -15.25 10.75 -0.63
C LEU A 123 -15.03 12.05 -1.41
N GLY A 124 -16.01 12.48 -2.24
CA GLY A 124 -15.94 13.73 -3.03
C GLY A 124 -15.92 13.54 -4.53
N GLY A 125 -16.02 12.31 -5.02
CA GLY A 125 -16.07 11.97 -6.43
C GLY A 125 -14.70 11.68 -7.04
N ALA A 126 -14.70 11.01 -8.21
CA ALA A 126 -13.48 10.76 -8.96
C ALA A 126 -12.92 12.07 -9.51
N GLN A 127 -11.71 12.44 -9.10
CA GLN A 127 -11.01 13.64 -9.55
C GLN A 127 -10.32 13.43 -10.90
N PHE A 128 -10.20 12.18 -11.36
CA PHE A 128 -9.53 11.80 -12.59
C PHE A 128 -10.40 10.86 -13.41
N ALA A 129 -10.44 11.06 -14.74
CA ALA A 129 -11.09 10.13 -15.65
C ALA A 129 -10.40 8.78 -15.73
N LYS A 130 -9.09 8.75 -15.48
CA LYS A 130 -8.24 7.56 -15.32
C LYS A 130 -7.00 7.94 -14.53
N LEU A 131 -6.44 7.00 -13.77
CA LEU A 131 -5.18 7.19 -13.05
C LEU A 131 -4.09 6.27 -13.62
N PRO A 132 -2.85 6.76 -13.76
CA PRO A 132 -1.72 5.90 -14.08
C PRO A 132 -1.49 4.89 -12.95
N ALA A 133 -1.03 3.69 -13.29
CA ALA A 133 -0.70 2.63 -12.35
C ALA A 133 0.64 1.99 -12.72
N TYR A 134 1.41 1.63 -11.70
CA TYR A 134 2.68 0.93 -11.87
C TYR A 134 2.66 -0.44 -11.21
N ALA A 135 3.47 -1.36 -11.78
CA ALA A 135 3.70 -2.66 -11.18
C ALA A 135 4.73 -2.54 -10.06
N THR A 136 4.36 -2.89 -8.82
CA THR A 136 5.33 -3.00 -7.72
C THR A 136 5.87 -4.41 -7.64
N GLY A 137 7.15 -4.57 -7.97
CA GLY A 137 7.73 -5.89 -8.24
C GLY A 137 8.73 -6.39 -7.21
N GLY A 138 8.88 -5.73 -6.07
CA GLY A 138 9.85 -6.14 -5.04
C GLY A 138 11.30 -6.07 -5.57
N PRO A 139 12.14 -7.11 -5.43
CA PRO A 139 13.56 -7.01 -5.67
C PRO A 139 13.94 -6.69 -7.12
N SER A 140 15.08 -6.03 -7.31
CA SER A 140 15.77 -5.98 -8.60
C SER A 140 16.42 -7.34 -8.86
N ASN A 141 15.75 -8.18 -9.63
CA ASN A 141 16.27 -9.52 -9.95
C ASN A 141 17.47 -9.42 -10.90
N TYR A 142 18.58 -10.08 -10.52
CA TYR A 142 19.81 -10.12 -11.30
C TYR A 142 20.15 -11.55 -11.75
N PRO A 143 20.93 -11.74 -12.83
CA PRO A 143 21.62 -10.69 -13.61
C PRO A 143 20.65 -9.77 -14.36
N LYS A 144 21.15 -8.71 -15.00
CA LYS A 144 20.33 -7.67 -15.69
C LYS A 144 19.37 -8.25 -16.74
N GLU A 145 19.69 -9.38 -17.35
CA GLU A 145 18.81 -10.11 -18.27
C GLU A 145 17.54 -10.61 -17.56
N ARG A 146 17.68 -11.01 -16.28
CA ARG A 146 16.52 -11.40 -15.46
C ARG A 146 15.66 -10.19 -15.12
N LEU A 147 16.26 -9.04 -14.86
CA LEU A 147 15.56 -7.78 -14.67
C LEU A 147 14.81 -7.35 -15.96
N ALA A 148 15.43 -7.50 -17.13
CA ALA A 148 14.78 -7.24 -18.41
C ALA A 148 13.52 -8.14 -18.60
N GLN A 149 13.64 -9.45 -18.36
CA GLN A 149 12.51 -10.38 -18.42
C GLN A 149 11.36 -9.97 -17.47
N LYS A 150 11.68 -9.48 -16.28
CA LYS A 150 10.69 -8.96 -15.34
C LYS A 150 9.97 -7.73 -15.90
N MET A 151 10.71 -6.80 -16.47
CA MET A 151 10.13 -5.61 -17.09
C MET A 151 9.20 -5.98 -18.24
N ASP A 152 9.63 -6.88 -19.13
CA ASP A 152 8.83 -7.37 -20.25
C ASP A 152 7.55 -8.05 -19.78
N HIS A 153 7.65 -8.87 -18.73
CA HIS A 153 6.48 -9.52 -18.13
C HIS A 153 5.47 -8.49 -17.63
N TYR A 154 5.90 -7.48 -16.86
CA TYR A 154 4.99 -6.47 -16.33
C TYR A 154 4.37 -5.59 -17.41
N PHE A 155 5.13 -5.24 -18.43
CA PHE A 155 4.58 -4.52 -19.59
C PHE A 155 3.57 -5.39 -20.36
N SER A 156 3.76 -6.72 -20.44
CA SER A 156 2.79 -7.62 -21.06
C SER A 156 1.46 -7.72 -20.29
N LEU A 157 1.47 -7.40 -18.98
CA LEU A 157 0.26 -7.31 -18.14
C LEU A 157 -0.50 -5.97 -18.31
N GLY A 158 -0.04 -5.08 -19.19
CA GLY A 158 -0.67 -3.80 -19.49
C GLY A 158 -0.13 -2.60 -18.71
N PHE A 159 0.89 -2.77 -17.87
CA PHE A 159 1.57 -1.66 -17.21
C PHE A 159 2.46 -0.87 -18.17
N ARG A 160 2.68 0.41 -17.84
CA ARG A 160 3.68 1.28 -18.49
C ARG A 160 4.77 1.72 -17.52
N GLY A 161 4.68 1.32 -16.28
CA GLY A 161 5.61 1.65 -15.22
C GLY A 161 5.86 0.49 -14.28
N LEU A 162 7.02 0.50 -13.64
CA LEU A 162 7.37 -0.46 -12.62
C LEU A 162 8.26 0.16 -11.55
N LYS A 163 8.13 -0.34 -10.33
CA LYS A 163 9.00 -0.07 -9.18
C LYS A 163 9.83 -1.32 -8.88
N VAL A 164 11.13 -1.16 -8.67
CA VAL A 164 12.05 -2.22 -8.26
C VAL A 164 12.88 -1.78 -7.06
N GLY A 165 13.31 -2.73 -6.25
CA GLY A 165 14.12 -2.47 -5.07
C GLY A 165 15.51 -1.90 -5.40
N ALA A 166 16.08 -1.11 -4.51
CA ALA A 166 17.50 -0.78 -4.53
C ALA A 166 18.35 -2.04 -4.30
N GLY A 167 19.64 -1.96 -4.63
CA GLY A 167 20.50 -3.13 -4.64
C GLY A 167 20.09 -4.16 -5.69
N SER A 168 20.37 -5.43 -5.42
CA SER A 168 20.00 -6.54 -6.29
C SER A 168 19.74 -7.82 -5.52
N PHE A 169 18.98 -8.71 -6.12
CA PHE A 169 18.77 -10.08 -5.66
C PHE A 169 19.16 -11.06 -6.77
N THR A 170 20.11 -11.94 -6.49
CA THR A 170 20.51 -13.01 -7.42
C THR A 170 20.17 -14.37 -6.81
N ALA A 171 19.40 -15.17 -7.53
CA ALA A 171 19.03 -16.50 -7.06
C ALA A 171 20.31 -17.35 -6.79
N GLY A 172 20.36 -17.95 -5.60
CA GLY A 172 21.52 -18.73 -5.16
C GLY A 172 22.69 -17.92 -4.57
N GLN A 173 22.70 -16.59 -4.71
CA GLN A 173 23.72 -15.70 -4.14
C GLN A 173 23.16 -14.76 -3.07
N GLY A 174 21.82 -14.48 -3.11
CA GLY A 174 21.15 -13.61 -2.14
C GLY A 174 21.14 -12.14 -2.53
N TRP A 175 21.07 -11.29 -1.52
CA TRP A 175 20.99 -9.85 -1.65
C TRP A 175 22.36 -9.18 -1.70
N TYR A 176 22.46 -8.15 -2.51
CA TYR A 176 23.55 -7.18 -2.51
C TYR A 176 22.99 -5.78 -2.40
N MET A 177 23.45 -5.04 -1.39
CA MET A 177 23.04 -3.65 -1.16
C MET A 177 24.30 -2.81 -0.90
N PRO A 178 24.71 -1.96 -1.84
CA PRO A 178 25.85 -1.07 -1.62
C PRO A 178 25.46 0.04 -0.65
N MET A 179 26.34 0.30 0.33
CA MET A 179 26.09 1.24 1.43
C MET A 179 26.96 2.49 1.34
N GLU A 180 28.15 2.37 0.76
CA GLU A 180 29.06 3.52 0.59
C GLU A 180 28.54 4.48 -0.49
N PRO A 181 28.63 5.80 -0.29
CA PRO A 181 28.00 6.80 -1.16
C PRO A 181 28.31 6.62 -2.65
N LYS A 182 29.60 6.49 -2.99
CA LYS A 182 30.02 6.35 -4.40
C LYS A 182 29.60 5.00 -4.98
N GLU A 183 29.79 3.92 -4.24
CA GLU A 183 29.44 2.57 -4.69
C GLU A 183 27.93 2.45 -4.94
N ALA A 184 27.12 2.94 -4.00
CA ALA A 184 25.68 2.94 -4.11
C ALA A 184 25.19 3.78 -5.31
N ALA A 185 25.73 4.98 -5.46
CA ALA A 185 25.40 5.87 -6.58
C ALA A 185 25.74 5.25 -7.94
N ASP A 186 26.96 4.70 -8.09
CA ASP A 186 27.41 4.07 -9.34
C ASP A 186 26.56 2.83 -9.66
N PHE A 187 26.26 1.99 -8.66
CA PHE A 187 25.47 0.77 -8.84
C PHE A 187 24.03 1.08 -9.27
N GLU A 188 23.36 2.00 -8.56
CA GLU A 188 21.97 2.35 -8.85
C GLU A 188 21.83 3.09 -10.17
N ALA A 189 22.76 3.99 -10.50
CA ALA A 189 22.77 4.67 -11.79
C ALA A 189 22.97 3.69 -12.95
N ASP A 190 23.87 2.72 -12.85
CA ASP A 190 24.09 1.69 -13.88
C ASP A 190 22.86 0.80 -14.07
N LYS A 191 22.19 0.42 -12.98
CA LYS A 191 20.93 -0.33 -13.01
C LYS A 191 19.84 0.46 -13.70
N VAL A 192 19.60 1.70 -13.26
CA VAL A 192 18.50 2.53 -13.80
C VAL A 192 18.80 2.94 -15.25
N ALA A 193 20.05 3.19 -15.61
CA ALA A 193 20.45 3.40 -17.00
C ALA A 193 20.10 2.20 -17.89
N PHE A 194 20.35 0.98 -17.40
CA PHE A 194 19.95 -0.24 -18.10
C PHE A 194 18.42 -0.31 -18.25
N MET A 195 17.68 -0.10 -17.15
CA MET A 195 16.20 -0.12 -17.17
C MET A 195 15.65 0.92 -18.17
N ARG A 196 16.18 2.14 -18.16
CA ARG A 196 15.74 3.21 -19.06
C ARG A 196 16.02 2.89 -20.52
N ARG A 197 17.18 2.30 -20.85
CA ARG A 197 17.47 1.85 -22.21
C ARG A 197 16.55 0.73 -22.67
N HIS A 198 16.22 -0.22 -21.77
CA HIS A 198 15.35 -1.36 -22.08
C HIS A 198 13.87 -0.94 -22.24
N ALA A 199 13.35 -0.13 -21.31
CA ALA A 199 11.96 0.29 -21.29
C ALA A 199 11.61 1.45 -22.26
N GLY A 200 12.62 2.21 -22.70
CA GLY A 200 12.41 3.43 -23.48
C GLY A 200 12.14 4.68 -22.63
N ALA A 201 12.12 5.85 -23.29
CA ALA A 201 12.01 7.14 -22.61
C ALA A 201 10.68 7.36 -21.88
N GLU A 202 9.60 6.80 -22.43
CA GLU A 202 8.21 7.02 -21.96
C GLU A 202 7.78 6.13 -20.79
N ALA A 203 8.60 5.14 -20.42
CA ALA A 203 8.29 4.27 -19.30
C ALA A 203 8.40 4.99 -17.96
N TRP A 204 7.44 4.72 -17.05
CA TRP A 204 7.48 5.24 -15.70
C TRP A 204 8.34 4.31 -14.83
N LEU A 205 9.50 4.79 -14.44
CA LEU A 205 10.43 4.04 -13.61
C LEU A 205 10.46 4.61 -12.21
N MET A 206 10.41 3.75 -11.21
CA MET A 206 10.54 4.04 -9.80
C MET A 206 11.54 3.10 -9.16
N MET A 207 12.18 3.56 -8.11
CA MET A 207 13.06 2.75 -7.28
C MET A 207 12.66 2.88 -5.81
N ASP A 208 12.76 1.78 -5.08
CA ASP A 208 12.40 1.68 -3.68
C ASP A 208 13.59 1.17 -2.88
N ALA A 209 14.13 2.01 -2.02
CA ALA A 209 15.30 1.66 -1.22
C ALA A 209 14.95 0.81 0.00
N HIS A 210 13.67 0.82 0.44
CA HIS A 210 13.21 0.11 1.65
C HIS A 210 14.05 0.41 2.90
N MET A 211 14.56 1.64 3.01
CA MET A 211 15.31 2.07 4.21
C MET A 211 14.36 2.58 5.31
N GLY A 212 13.10 2.86 4.97
CA GLY A 212 12.14 3.50 5.86
C GLY A 212 11.93 2.76 7.17
N ASN A 213 11.92 1.45 7.15
CA ASN A 213 11.74 0.59 8.31
C ASN A 213 12.80 -0.51 8.45
N ASN A 214 13.92 -0.41 7.75
CA ASN A 214 14.97 -1.42 7.80
C ASN A 214 15.65 -1.43 9.17
N PRO A 215 15.62 -2.54 9.93
CA PRO A 215 16.19 -2.58 11.28
C PRO A 215 17.70 -2.81 11.28
N VAL A 216 18.31 -3.18 10.16
CA VAL A 216 19.69 -3.69 10.12
C VAL A 216 20.65 -2.69 9.51
N ALA A 217 20.29 -2.12 8.35
CA ALA A 217 21.17 -1.21 7.63
C ALA A 217 20.35 -0.20 6.83
N THR A 218 20.63 1.08 7.02
CA THR A 218 20.02 2.18 6.26
C THR A 218 21.10 3.01 5.62
N TRP A 219 20.82 3.57 4.46
CA TRP A 219 21.70 4.58 3.89
C TRP A 219 21.82 5.79 4.82
N THR A 220 23.00 6.36 4.88
CA THR A 220 23.20 7.68 5.48
C THR A 220 22.58 8.74 4.57
N LEU A 221 22.35 9.95 5.09
CA LEU A 221 21.93 11.08 4.26
C LEU A 221 22.92 11.35 3.12
N GLU A 222 24.22 11.17 3.36
CA GLU A 222 25.25 11.30 2.33
C GLU A 222 25.07 10.26 1.22
N THR A 223 24.86 8.99 1.57
CA THR A 223 24.62 7.90 0.60
C THR A 223 23.32 8.14 -0.18
N ALA A 224 22.23 8.44 0.51
CA ALA A 224 20.93 8.73 -0.12
C ALA A 224 21.03 9.92 -1.09
N THR A 225 21.76 10.98 -0.72
CA THR A 225 22.00 12.15 -1.57
C THR A 225 22.85 11.81 -2.79
N ALA A 226 23.89 11.01 -2.63
CA ALA A 226 24.73 10.57 -3.74
C ALA A 226 23.92 9.74 -4.75
N VAL A 227 23.11 8.79 -4.26
CA VAL A 227 22.23 7.99 -5.10
C VAL A 227 21.19 8.85 -5.81
N ALA A 228 20.46 9.69 -5.07
CA ALA A 228 19.40 10.53 -5.64
C ALA A 228 19.92 11.45 -6.75
N LYS A 229 21.11 12.06 -6.58
CA LYS A 229 21.78 12.88 -7.60
C LYS A 229 22.23 12.05 -8.80
N ALA A 230 22.75 10.85 -8.60
CA ALA A 230 23.15 9.97 -9.68
C ALA A 230 21.97 9.51 -10.54
N LEU A 231 20.75 9.53 -9.98
CA LEU A 231 19.52 9.15 -10.66
C LEU A 231 18.83 10.30 -11.41
N GLU A 232 19.20 11.56 -11.21
CA GLU A 232 18.61 12.74 -11.88
C GLU A 232 18.53 12.62 -13.42
N PRO A 233 19.56 12.10 -14.11
CA PRO A 233 19.53 12.02 -15.58
C PRO A 233 18.48 11.03 -16.13
N PHE A 234 17.92 10.15 -15.29
CA PHE A 234 17.04 9.07 -15.73
C PHE A 234 15.55 9.40 -15.59
N ASN A 235 15.20 10.54 -15.05
CA ASN A 235 13.82 11.03 -14.94
C ASN A 235 12.88 9.98 -14.29
N LEU A 236 13.21 9.56 -13.05
CA LEU A 236 12.36 8.70 -12.26
C LEU A 236 11.09 9.42 -11.85
N VAL A 237 9.99 8.68 -11.68
CA VAL A 237 8.77 9.21 -11.06
C VAL A 237 9.04 9.54 -9.59
N PHE A 238 9.79 8.66 -8.91
CA PHE A 238 10.31 8.87 -7.55
C PHE A 238 11.40 7.85 -7.15
N LEU A 239 12.16 8.22 -6.13
CA LEU A 239 12.97 7.36 -5.29
C LEU A 239 12.26 7.24 -3.92
N GLU A 240 11.84 6.03 -3.56
CA GLU A 240 11.07 5.72 -2.37
C GLU A 240 11.98 5.28 -1.22
N GLU A 241 11.65 5.73 -0.02
CA GLU A 241 12.27 5.38 1.27
C GLU A 241 13.81 5.31 1.28
N PRO A 242 14.52 6.32 0.78
CA PRO A 242 15.99 6.31 0.80
C PRO A 242 16.59 6.54 2.19
N LEU A 243 15.79 6.88 3.20
CA LEU A 243 16.19 7.10 4.59
C LEU A 243 15.21 6.41 5.55
N HIS A 244 15.65 6.25 6.81
CA HIS A 244 14.76 5.73 7.85
C HIS A 244 13.67 6.76 8.21
N TYR A 245 12.41 6.33 8.42
CA TYR A 245 11.28 7.23 8.67
C TYR A 245 11.33 7.93 10.04
N THR A 246 12.29 7.60 10.91
CA THR A 246 12.55 8.40 12.13
C THR A 246 13.32 9.68 11.86
N ASP A 247 13.73 9.94 10.60
CA ASP A 247 14.49 11.14 10.22
C ASP A 247 13.74 12.05 9.21
N PRO A 248 12.63 12.69 9.60
CA PRO A 248 11.91 13.60 8.71
C PRO A 248 12.76 14.80 8.27
N TRP A 249 13.76 15.22 9.06
CA TRP A 249 14.64 16.34 8.71
C TRP A 249 15.64 15.96 7.62
N GLY A 250 16.23 14.75 7.70
CA GLY A 250 17.09 14.21 6.66
C GLY A 250 16.33 14.06 5.34
N TYR A 251 15.09 13.59 5.35
CA TYR A 251 14.23 13.58 4.16
C TYR A 251 14.03 14.99 3.58
N ALA A 252 13.76 15.99 4.42
CA ALA A 252 13.59 17.37 3.98
C ALA A 252 14.88 17.96 3.39
N GLU A 253 16.04 17.61 3.92
CA GLU A 253 17.35 17.99 3.37
C GLU A 253 17.58 17.31 2.03
N LEU A 254 17.28 16.04 1.93
CA LEU A 254 17.40 15.26 0.70
C LEU A 254 16.52 15.83 -0.42
N CYS A 255 15.23 16.15 -0.15
CA CYS A 255 14.35 16.79 -1.14
C CYS A 255 14.92 18.09 -1.69
N ARG A 256 15.62 18.87 -0.86
CA ARG A 256 16.28 20.13 -1.29
C ARG A 256 17.57 19.89 -2.07
N ALA A 257 18.23 18.73 -1.88
CA ALA A 257 19.54 18.45 -2.41
C ALA A 257 19.51 17.83 -3.82
N THR A 258 18.36 17.36 -4.30
CA THR A 258 18.22 16.66 -5.60
C THR A 258 16.98 17.09 -6.35
N THR A 259 16.96 16.85 -7.66
CA THR A 259 15.78 16.98 -8.52
C THR A 259 15.05 15.64 -8.73
N THR A 260 15.60 14.52 -8.29
CA THR A 260 14.90 13.23 -8.24
C THR A 260 13.80 13.32 -7.18
N PRO A 261 12.51 13.15 -7.55
CA PRO A 261 11.44 13.23 -6.54
C PRO A 261 11.59 12.17 -5.46
N ILE A 262 11.47 12.57 -4.21
CA ILE A 262 11.58 11.68 -3.05
C ILE A 262 10.20 11.30 -2.56
N ALA A 263 9.98 10.01 -2.37
CA ALA A 263 8.73 9.46 -1.88
C ALA A 263 8.91 8.68 -0.57
N GLY A 264 7.81 8.52 0.19
CA GLY A 264 7.81 7.72 1.39
C GLY A 264 6.56 7.90 2.25
N GLY A 265 6.52 7.18 3.36
CA GLY A 265 5.46 7.28 4.35
C GLY A 265 4.52 6.09 4.42
N GLU A 266 4.78 4.98 3.73
CA GLU A 266 3.96 3.77 3.78
C GLU A 266 3.78 3.20 5.19
N CYS A 267 4.77 3.42 6.07
CA CYS A 267 4.77 2.94 7.46
C CYS A 267 4.08 3.89 8.45
N LEU A 268 3.57 5.04 8.02
CA LEU A 268 2.90 6.00 8.89
C LEU A 268 1.42 5.62 9.06
N THR A 269 1.01 5.34 10.30
CA THR A 269 -0.27 4.71 10.62
C THR A 269 -1.39 5.67 10.99
N ALA A 270 -1.09 6.96 11.13
CA ALA A 270 -2.08 7.97 11.52
C ALA A 270 -1.73 9.33 10.91
N ALA A 271 -2.74 10.11 10.53
CA ALA A 271 -2.53 11.44 9.93
C ALA A 271 -1.68 12.38 10.79
N TYR A 272 -1.68 12.23 12.12
CA TYR A 272 -0.84 13.08 12.95
C TYR A 272 0.67 12.74 12.84
N GLU A 273 1.05 11.50 12.51
CA GLU A 273 2.43 11.14 12.20
C GLU A 273 2.89 11.84 10.91
N TRP A 274 2.01 11.89 9.91
CA TRP A 274 2.25 12.60 8.66
C TRP A 274 2.50 14.08 8.83
N ARG A 275 1.96 14.68 9.91
CA ARG A 275 2.04 16.12 10.14
C ARG A 275 3.47 16.64 10.21
N VAL A 276 4.37 15.90 10.87
CA VAL A 276 5.77 16.31 10.96
C VAL A 276 6.45 16.25 9.60
N PHE A 277 6.22 15.20 8.82
CA PHE A 277 6.77 15.06 7.46
C PHE A 277 6.24 16.15 6.52
N ALA A 278 4.94 16.40 6.54
CA ALA A 278 4.34 17.45 5.74
C ALA A 278 4.88 18.84 6.13
N GLN A 279 4.98 19.15 7.43
CA GLN A 279 5.48 20.44 7.90
C GLN A 279 6.94 20.71 7.54
N GLN A 280 7.75 19.67 7.45
CA GLN A 280 9.16 19.75 7.06
C GLN A 280 9.38 19.69 5.53
N ASP A 281 8.34 19.45 4.72
CA ASP A 281 8.46 19.14 3.28
C ASP A 281 9.35 17.93 3.00
N SER A 282 9.19 16.89 3.82
CA SER A 282 10.05 15.70 3.81
C SER A 282 9.85 14.79 2.60
N PHE A 283 8.72 14.90 1.91
CA PHE A 283 8.41 14.13 0.71
C PHE A 283 7.92 15.04 -0.42
N ASP A 284 8.36 14.78 -1.64
CA ASP A 284 7.75 15.33 -2.85
C ASP A 284 6.44 14.58 -3.16
N ILE A 285 6.42 13.27 -2.85
CA ILE A 285 5.27 12.39 -3.03
C ILE A 285 5.07 11.59 -1.74
N GLY A 286 3.98 11.86 -1.02
CA GLY A 286 3.60 11.04 0.14
C GLY A 286 2.96 9.73 -0.33
N GLN A 287 3.21 8.62 0.39
CA GLN A 287 2.68 7.30 0.03
C GLN A 287 1.78 6.71 1.14
N PRO A 288 0.64 7.36 1.45
CA PRO A 288 -0.31 6.79 2.38
C PRO A 288 -0.96 5.52 1.80
N ASP A 289 -1.28 4.57 2.69
CA ASP A 289 -2.07 3.38 2.37
C ASP A 289 -3.41 3.44 3.10
N ALA A 290 -4.52 3.43 2.37
CA ALA A 290 -5.87 3.50 2.93
C ALA A 290 -6.25 2.28 3.79
N SER A 291 -5.47 1.21 3.76
CA SER A 291 -5.62 0.04 4.64
C SER A 291 -4.66 0.05 5.84
N PHE A 292 -3.81 1.09 5.93
CA PHE A 292 -2.77 1.24 6.94
C PHE A 292 -2.81 2.60 7.65
N THR A 293 -3.01 3.71 6.92
CA THR A 293 -2.96 5.09 7.42
C THR A 293 -4.34 5.54 7.91
N GLY A 294 -4.80 5.08 9.06
CA GLY A 294 -6.02 5.55 9.72
C GLY A 294 -7.35 5.29 8.99
N GLY A 295 -7.33 4.80 7.74
CA GLY A 295 -8.49 4.53 6.91
C GLY A 295 -8.63 5.46 5.72
N LEU A 296 -9.74 5.33 5.00
CA LEU A 296 -10.05 6.10 3.80
C LEU A 296 -10.15 7.61 4.11
N HIS A 297 -10.81 8.00 5.20
CA HIS A 297 -10.94 9.42 5.52
C HIS A 297 -9.62 10.02 5.99
N GLU A 298 -8.79 9.29 6.77
CA GLU A 298 -7.46 9.75 7.17
C GLU A 298 -6.51 9.85 5.97
N PHE A 299 -6.63 8.93 5.00
CA PHE A 299 -5.93 9.07 3.71
C PHE A 299 -6.28 10.41 3.04
N MET A 300 -7.57 10.80 3.01
CA MET A 300 -7.99 12.09 2.45
C MET A 300 -7.44 13.28 3.23
N VAL A 301 -7.31 13.16 4.57
CA VAL A 301 -6.66 14.18 5.40
C VAL A 301 -5.17 14.32 5.04
N VAL A 302 -4.46 13.18 4.87
CA VAL A 302 -3.05 13.17 4.45
C VAL A 302 -2.90 13.75 3.04
N ALA A 303 -3.73 13.33 2.08
CA ALA A 303 -3.70 13.85 0.73
C ALA A 303 -3.89 15.38 0.70
N LYS A 304 -4.83 15.89 1.51
CA LYS A 304 -5.01 17.35 1.67
C LYS A 304 -3.80 18.02 2.31
N MET A 305 -3.21 17.44 3.35
CA MET A 305 -2.00 17.99 3.98
C MET A 305 -0.86 18.14 2.95
N MET A 306 -0.66 17.14 2.10
CA MET A 306 0.33 17.17 1.03
C MET A 306 -0.03 18.21 -0.05
N ALA A 307 -1.30 18.27 -0.47
CA ALA A 307 -1.78 19.25 -1.46
C ALA A 307 -1.61 20.70 -0.96
N ASP A 308 -1.90 20.99 0.31
CA ASP A 308 -1.73 22.32 0.91
C ASP A 308 -0.25 22.79 0.89
N ARG A 309 0.69 21.86 0.71
CA ARG A 309 2.13 22.08 0.53
C ARG A 309 2.57 22.06 -0.93
N GLY A 310 1.64 21.92 -1.89
CA GLY A 310 1.96 21.74 -3.31
C GLY A 310 2.58 20.38 -3.64
N ARG A 311 2.42 19.37 -2.75
CA ARG A 311 2.95 18.03 -2.89
C ARG A 311 1.88 17.06 -3.37
N GLN A 312 2.33 15.95 -3.93
CA GLN A 312 1.48 14.89 -4.46
C GLN A 312 1.39 13.70 -3.50
N VAL A 313 0.45 12.78 -3.77
CA VAL A 313 0.41 11.47 -3.16
C VAL A 313 0.48 10.38 -4.24
N ALA A 314 1.04 9.23 -3.90
CA ALA A 314 0.89 7.96 -4.58
C ALA A 314 0.34 6.96 -3.56
N THR A 315 -0.37 5.93 -3.99
CA THR A 315 -0.82 4.91 -3.05
C THR A 315 0.32 3.94 -2.75
N HIS A 316 0.47 3.51 -1.48
CA HIS A 316 1.06 2.22 -1.18
C HIS A 316 -0.07 1.18 -1.22
N ALA A 317 0.14 0.01 -1.81
CA ALA A 317 -0.87 -1.05 -1.88
C ALA A 317 -0.22 -2.44 -2.03
N TRP A 318 0.03 -3.11 -0.91
CA TRP A 318 0.65 -4.44 -0.88
C TRP A 318 -0.21 -5.50 -0.15
N GLY A 319 -1.41 -5.16 0.32
CA GLY A 319 -2.37 -6.08 0.92
C GLY A 319 -3.08 -6.96 -0.11
N ALA A 320 -4.20 -7.61 0.28
CA ALA A 320 -5.04 -8.36 -0.63
C ALA A 320 -5.92 -7.43 -1.49
N GLY A 321 -6.86 -8.01 -2.24
CA GLY A 321 -7.71 -7.25 -3.15
C GLY A 321 -8.59 -6.20 -2.47
N GLY A 322 -8.97 -6.40 -1.21
CA GLY A 322 -9.71 -5.40 -0.43
C GLY A 322 -8.88 -4.17 -0.14
N SER A 323 -7.66 -4.36 0.35
CA SER A 323 -6.67 -3.28 0.56
C SER A 323 -6.38 -2.52 -0.74
N LEU A 324 -6.17 -3.25 -1.85
CA LEU A 324 -5.97 -2.63 -3.16
C LEU A 324 -7.15 -1.73 -3.54
N MET A 325 -8.39 -2.22 -3.42
CA MET A 325 -9.57 -1.44 -3.78
C MET A 325 -9.79 -0.24 -2.87
N GLN A 326 -9.48 -0.32 -1.57
CA GLN A 326 -9.46 0.83 -0.67
C GLN A 326 -8.52 1.93 -1.21
N ASN A 327 -7.31 1.57 -1.61
CA ASN A 327 -6.32 2.49 -2.18
C ASN A 327 -6.73 3.04 -3.55
N VAL A 328 -7.34 2.24 -4.41
CA VAL A 328 -7.87 2.70 -5.70
C VAL A 328 -8.96 3.74 -5.49
N HIS A 329 -9.93 3.50 -4.58
CA HIS A 329 -10.97 4.48 -4.28
C HIS A 329 -10.42 5.77 -3.68
N ALA A 330 -9.51 5.68 -2.71
CA ALA A 330 -8.86 6.84 -2.10
C ALA A 330 -8.06 7.64 -3.14
N GLY A 331 -7.29 6.95 -3.98
CA GLY A 331 -6.50 7.57 -5.04
C GLY A 331 -7.35 8.32 -6.05
N PHE A 332 -8.51 7.77 -6.46
CA PHE A 332 -9.42 8.49 -7.34
C PHE A 332 -10.10 9.69 -6.69
N ALA A 333 -10.36 9.64 -5.38
CA ALA A 333 -10.97 10.74 -4.65
C ALA A 333 -9.98 11.89 -4.34
N ALA A 334 -8.70 11.60 -4.15
CA ALA A 334 -7.68 12.57 -3.82
C ALA A 334 -7.19 13.33 -5.07
N GLY A 335 -7.44 14.65 -5.13
CA GLY A 335 -7.17 15.49 -6.31
C GLY A 335 -5.68 15.71 -6.64
N ASN A 336 -4.76 15.25 -5.78
CA ASN A 336 -3.30 15.34 -5.97
C ASN A 336 -2.63 13.97 -6.15
N THR A 337 -3.39 12.93 -6.49
CA THR A 337 -2.83 11.60 -6.75
C THR A 337 -1.99 11.60 -8.02
N ARG A 338 -0.73 11.18 -7.89
CA ARG A 338 0.22 11.07 -8.98
C ARG A 338 0.07 9.75 -9.74
N ILE A 339 -0.01 8.62 -9.00
CA ILE A 339 0.04 7.27 -9.58
C ILE A 339 -0.44 6.26 -8.53
N LEU A 340 -1.02 5.14 -8.97
CA LEU A 340 -1.45 4.03 -8.13
C LEU A 340 -0.41 2.91 -8.11
N GLU A 341 -0.13 2.36 -6.93
CA GLU A 341 0.61 1.12 -6.79
C GLU A 341 -0.30 -0.09 -6.99
N ILE A 342 0.16 -1.06 -7.76
CA ILE A 342 -0.54 -2.34 -7.95
C ILE A 342 0.50 -3.46 -7.97
N ALA A 343 0.35 -4.46 -7.10
CA ALA A 343 1.15 -5.67 -7.21
C ALA A 343 0.78 -6.39 -8.51
N PRO A 344 1.76 -6.76 -9.36
CA PRO A 344 1.47 -7.38 -10.64
C PRO A 344 0.95 -8.81 -10.48
N ASP A 345 0.19 -9.23 -11.48
CA ASP A 345 -0.28 -10.61 -11.62
C ASP A 345 -1.02 -11.15 -10.38
N TYR A 346 -1.93 -10.34 -9.83
CA TYR A 346 -2.81 -10.75 -8.73
C TYR A 346 -3.50 -12.08 -9.06
N ALA A 347 -3.47 -13.03 -8.12
CA ALA A 347 -4.05 -14.35 -8.28
C ALA A 347 -4.68 -14.88 -6.99
N GLY A 348 -5.42 -15.99 -7.10
CA GLY A 348 -6.02 -16.68 -5.98
C GLY A 348 -6.84 -15.78 -5.08
N LEU A 349 -6.63 -15.85 -3.76
CA LEU A 349 -7.37 -15.06 -2.78
C LEU A 349 -7.38 -13.56 -3.11
N HIS A 350 -6.23 -13.01 -3.54
CA HIS A 350 -6.09 -11.58 -3.76
C HIS A 350 -6.93 -11.06 -4.93
N SER A 351 -7.04 -11.79 -6.02
CA SER A 351 -7.85 -11.40 -7.19
C SER A 351 -9.34 -11.72 -7.00
N GLU A 352 -9.66 -12.82 -6.35
CA GLU A 352 -11.04 -13.33 -6.25
C GLU A 352 -11.95 -12.47 -5.36
N VAL A 353 -11.38 -11.68 -4.46
CA VAL A 353 -12.16 -10.77 -3.63
C VAL A 353 -12.54 -9.48 -4.36
N ILE A 354 -11.98 -9.20 -5.53
CA ILE A 354 -12.33 -8.03 -6.33
C ILE A 354 -13.49 -8.38 -7.26
N ASP A 355 -14.66 -7.78 -7.03
CA ASP A 355 -15.86 -8.05 -7.83
C ASP A 355 -15.71 -7.49 -9.25
N GLY A 356 -15.64 -8.38 -10.24
CA GLY A 356 -15.41 -8.03 -11.64
C GLY A 356 -13.94 -7.82 -12.01
N GLY A 357 -13.02 -7.94 -11.04
CA GLY A 357 -11.59 -7.77 -11.25
C GLY A 357 -11.15 -6.31 -11.44
N LEU A 358 -9.86 -6.08 -11.49
CA LEU A 358 -9.25 -4.79 -11.79
C LEU A 358 -8.55 -4.86 -13.16
N VAL A 359 -8.91 -3.95 -14.06
CA VAL A 359 -8.35 -3.91 -15.42
C VAL A 359 -7.34 -2.79 -15.54
N ILE A 360 -6.12 -3.14 -15.96
CA ILE A 360 -5.06 -2.20 -16.31
C ILE A 360 -4.97 -2.17 -17.82
N LYS A 361 -5.16 -0.99 -18.40
CA LYS A 361 -5.08 -0.80 -19.86
C LYS A 361 -4.18 0.37 -20.19
N ASP A 362 -3.17 0.11 -21.01
CA ASP A 362 -2.19 1.12 -21.43
C ASP A 362 -1.55 1.87 -20.25
N GLY A 363 -1.32 1.17 -19.14
CA GLY A 363 -0.76 1.73 -17.91
C GLY A 363 -1.77 2.47 -17.02
N TYR A 364 -3.07 2.43 -17.32
CA TYR A 364 -4.09 3.17 -16.58
C TYR A 364 -5.17 2.28 -16.01
N VAL A 365 -5.75 2.74 -14.92
CA VAL A 365 -6.97 2.21 -14.28
C VAL A 365 -8.09 3.23 -14.42
N LEU A 366 -9.33 2.75 -14.59
CA LEU A 366 -10.53 3.57 -14.56
C LEU A 366 -11.12 3.62 -13.14
N PRO A 367 -11.92 4.65 -12.82
CA PRO A 367 -12.62 4.70 -11.54
C PRO A 367 -13.53 3.47 -11.38
N PRO A 368 -13.51 2.79 -10.20
CA PRO A 368 -14.44 1.71 -9.92
C PRO A 368 -15.90 2.17 -9.99
N ASP A 369 -16.78 1.36 -10.55
CA ASP A 369 -18.21 1.67 -10.71
C ASP A 369 -19.14 0.83 -9.81
N ARG A 370 -18.63 -0.21 -9.17
CA ARG A 370 -19.41 -1.06 -8.27
C ARG A 370 -19.78 -0.33 -6.97
N PRO A 371 -21.00 -0.55 -6.43
CA PRO A 371 -21.38 -0.02 -5.13
C PRO A 371 -20.44 -0.50 -4.00
N GLY A 372 -20.13 0.39 -3.08
CA GLY A 372 -19.16 0.13 -2.01
C GLY A 372 -17.72 0.16 -2.53
N LEU A 373 -16.90 -0.72 -2.01
CA LEU A 373 -15.50 -0.91 -2.42
C LEU A 373 -15.35 -1.81 -3.66
N GLY A 374 -16.46 -2.41 -4.16
CA GLY A 374 -16.37 -3.37 -5.24
C GLY A 374 -15.63 -4.65 -4.83
N ILE A 375 -15.80 -5.08 -3.59
CA ILE A 375 -15.21 -6.32 -3.06
C ILE A 375 -16.27 -7.28 -2.55
N VAL A 376 -15.97 -8.57 -2.65
CA VAL A 376 -16.87 -9.64 -2.23
C VAL A 376 -16.10 -10.76 -1.55
N LEU A 377 -16.68 -11.33 -0.51
CA LEU A 377 -16.14 -12.50 0.17
C LEU A 377 -17.20 -13.61 0.15
N THR A 378 -17.06 -14.53 -0.82
CA THR A 378 -18.01 -15.63 -1.02
C THR A 378 -17.76 -16.79 -0.05
N GLU A 379 -18.77 -17.62 0.18
CA GLU A 379 -18.60 -18.87 0.95
C GLU A 379 -17.60 -19.83 0.26
N ASP A 380 -17.50 -19.78 -1.07
CA ASP A 380 -16.50 -20.56 -1.81
C ASP A 380 -15.08 -20.08 -1.54
N THR A 381 -14.86 -18.77 -1.54
CA THR A 381 -13.56 -18.16 -1.18
C THR A 381 -13.15 -18.53 0.24
N ARG A 382 -14.07 -18.45 1.21
CA ARG A 382 -13.83 -18.84 2.61
C ARG A 382 -13.42 -20.31 2.73
N ARG A 383 -14.11 -21.21 2.00
CA ARG A 383 -13.84 -22.64 2.01
C ARG A 383 -12.52 -23.01 1.37
N ARG A 384 -12.14 -22.32 0.26
CA ARG A 384 -10.89 -22.61 -0.48
C ARG A 384 -9.65 -22.10 0.21
N TYR A 385 -9.76 -21.02 0.97
CA TYR A 385 -8.62 -20.33 1.57
C TYR A 385 -8.69 -20.28 3.11
N PRO A 386 -8.82 -21.43 3.80
CA PRO A 386 -8.86 -21.44 5.25
C PRO A 386 -7.58 -20.85 5.83
N PHE A 387 -7.74 -20.08 6.91
CA PHE A 387 -6.60 -19.46 7.58
C PHE A 387 -5.56 -20.48 8.06
N LYS A 388 -4.31 -20.19 7.81
CA LYS A 388 -3.16 -20.97 8.26
C LYS A 388 -2.30 -20.11 9.20
N PRO A 389 -2.29 -20.37 10.51
CA PRO A 389 -1.46 -19.63 11.46
C PRO A 389 0.01 -19.63 11.04
N GLY A 390 0.68 -18.48 11.20
CA GLY A 390 2.08 -18.30 10.85
C GLY A 390 2.37 -18.22 9.34
N SER A 391 1.35 -18.13 8.48
CA SER A 391 1.50 -17.92 7.03
C SER A 391 1.46 -16.43 6.69
N GLY A 392 2.46 -15.69 7.05
CA GLY A 392 2.62 -14.28 6.66
C GLY A 392 3.87 -14.07 5.84
N GLU A 393 3.89 -13.06 4.98
CA GLU A 393 5.09 -12.71 4.21
C GLU A 393 6.18 -12.11 5.11
N PHE A 394 5.82 -11.13 5.92
CA PHE A 394 6.68 -10.59 6.97
C PHE A 394 6.37 -11.30 8.28
N ASN A 395 6.75 -12.48 8.36
CA ASN A 395 6.94 -13.26 9.57
C ASN A 395 6.44 -12.62 10.87
N SER A 396 5.14 -12.57 11.03
CA SER A 396 4.51 -12.51 12.33
C SER A 396 4.94 -13.69 13.22
N VAL A 397 5.69 -14.63 12.67
CA VAL A 397 6.31 -15.72 13.42
C VAL A 397 7.73 -15.31 13.81
N PRO A 398 7.98 -15.02 15.11
CA PRO A 398 9.33 -14.79 15.60
C PRO A 398 10.26 -15.94 15.15
N GLY A 399 11.39 -15.59 14.57
CA GLY A 399 12.37 -16.57 14.07
C GLY A 399 12.41 -16.72 12.54
N LYS A 400 11.37 -16.39 11.80
CA LYS A 400 11.47 -16.34 10.33
C LYS A 400 12.26 -15.13 9.81
N ILE A 401 12.15 -14.00 10.47
CA ILE A 401 12.90 -12.77 10.12
C ILE A 401 14.42 -12.94 10.19
N LEU A 402 14.89 -13.99 10.90
CA LEU A 402 16.29 -14.27 11.08
C LEU A 402 16.85 -15.27 10.05
N THR A 403 16.02 -15.81 9.17
CA THR A 403 16.37 -16.90 8.25
C THR A 403 16.24 -16.56 6.78
N ASP A 404 15.76 -15.36 6.44
CA ASP A 404 15.59 -14.88 5.06
C ASP A 404 16.69 -13.92 4.61
#